data_30cd5a005a0dd5538fa583b6df47b567
#
_entry.id   30cd5a005a0dd5538fa583b6df47b567
#
_cell.length_a   1.000
_cell.length_b   1.000
_cell.length_c   1.000
_cell.angle_alpha   90.00
_cell.angle_beta   90.00
_cell.angle_gamma   90.00
#
_symmetry.space_group_name_H-M   'P 1'
#
loop_
_entity.id
_entity.type
_entity.pdbx_description
1 polymer ?
#
loop_
_entity_poly.entity_id
_entity_poly.type
_entity_poly.pdbx_seq_one_letter_code
_entity_poly.pdbx_strand_id
1 'polypeptide(L)'
;MLRFNSLFNYVFGAEGASQRGHLRPRWLWLRALGLIFFSAFYSLLFQIRGLIGPDGILPAGRYLSALHEQAGARAYWYVPSLLWLSSGNHALMAISWVGLIASVMLVLNFWPRGMIAVCLVMFLSFVAAAQEFSSYQSDGMLLEAAFISLFFAPRGWRPGLGDDHPPSRASLFLLHWEWFRIYFESGIVKVASHDPQWRSLTALDHYYENGPLPDWIGWYAQQLPHRFQASVALATLIIELGLVWMLFLPRRFRLLCFLVVTPFQIGIILTANLAFLNYLVFSLGMVLLDDKFLVSLLRGLTGLFLGGGKFPAAADSRLVAPPRPTTTGQELVVEVPAKLSRFLGLVQRASIFSSALVLLWVFYTTTVLLLLMIFLVLPLPTSPIVLLEPFRISNEYGLFAVMTRARYEIEFQGSSDGQVWVAYPFRYKPQNPREAPRVYAPYQPRFEWNLWFASLGGWRESPFVVGLEIQLLRGSPSVPSLFAGNPFPDKPPREVRAVLWRYWFTDLKVKRAEGLWWRRKFLGLYTPTLELEPDGSVGAVEMPSTQSIPPP
;
A
#
# COMPACT_ATOMS: atom_id res chain seq x y z
N MET A 1 1.31 -41.76 -11.61
CA MET A 1 0.97 -40.70 -12.56
C MET A 1 -0.50 -40.23 -12.43
N LEU A 2 -1.51 -41.08 -12.47
CA LEU A 2 -2.93 -40.70 -12.39
C LEU A 2 -3.29 -39.91 -11.10
N ARG A 3 -2.77 -40.32 -9.93
CA ARG A 3 -3.02 -39.58 -8.66
C ARG A 3 -2.34 -38.22 -8.59
N PHE A 4 -1.17 -38.05 -9.18
CA PHE A 4 -0.46 -36.77 -9.21
C PHE A 4 -1.19 -35.77 -10.11
N ASN A 5 -1.64 -36.16 -11.29
CA ASN A 5 -2.43 -35.32 -12.17
C ASN A 5 -3.77 -34.89 -11.53
N SER A 6 -4.41 -35.79 -10.76
CA SER A 6 -5.63 -35.48 -10.02
C SER A 6 -5.40 -34.45 -8.91
N LEU A 7 -4.33 -34.61 -8.11
CA LEU A 7 -3.96 -33.67 -7.05
C LEU A 7 -3.55 -32.31 -7.64
N PHE A 8 -2.76 -32.32 -8.70
CA PHE A 8 -2.31 -31.11 -9.37
C PHE A 8 -3.49 -30.29 -9.92
N ASN A 9 -4.42 -30.95 -10.62
CA ASN A 9 -5.65 -30.30 -11.09
C ASN A 9 -6.56 -29.85 -9.95
N TYR A 10 -6.58 -30.55 -8.82
CA TYR A 10 -7.33 -30.16 -7.63
C TYR A 10 -6.81 -28.86 -7.03
N VAL A 11 -5.50 -28.64 -6.99
CA VAL A 11 -4.86 -27.46 -6.37
C VAL A 11 -4.81 -26.29 -7.34
N PHE A 12 -4.38 -26.52 -8.58
CA PHE A 12 -4.09 -25.46 -9.55
C PHE A 12 -5.14 -25.36 -10.67
N GLY A 13 -5.93 -26.39 -10.89
CA GLY A 13 -6.97 -26.39 -11.91
C GLY A 13 -8.23 -25.63 -11.51
N ALA A 14 -8.99 -25.20 -12.50
CA ALA A 14 -10.28 -24.53 -12.31
C ALA A 14 -11.45 -25.52 -12.07
N GLU A 15 -11.20 -26.81 -12.07
CA GLU A 15 -12.21 -27.87 -12.02
C GLU A 15 -12.52 -28.32 -10.59
N GLY A 16 -13.63 -27.83 -10.04
CA GLY A 16 -14.17 -28.35 -8.79
C GLY A 16 -15.39 -27.58 -8.28
N ALA A 17 -16.50 -28.28 -8.09
CA ALA A 17 -17.74 -27.71 -7.54
C ALA A 17 -17.56 -27.01 -6.17
N SER A 18 -16.49 -27.33 -5.40
CA SER A 18 -16.21 -26.76 -4.10
C SER A 18 -15.66 -25.33 -4.14
N GLN A 19 -15.21 -24.85 -5.28
CA GLN A 19 -14.62 -23.50 -5.43
C GLN A 19 -15.64 -22.46 -5.90
N ARG A 20 -16.81 -22.88 -6.32
CA ARG A 20 -17.92 -21.97 -6.65
C ARG A 20 -18.41 -21.17 -5.45
N GLY A 21 -17.99 -21.52 -4.24
CA GLY A 21 -18.36 -20.82 -3.01
C GLY A 21 -17.60 -19.52 -2.71
N HIS A 22 -16.69 -19.05 -3.59
CA HIS A 22 -15.88 -17.84 -3.40
C HIS A 22 -15.98 -16.86 -4.58
N LEU A 23 -17.06 -16.91 -5.36
CA LEU A 23 -17.24 -16.04 -6.52
C LEU A 23 -17.52 -14.59 -6.12
N ARG A 24 -18.41 -14.38 -5.13
CA ARG A 24 -18.73 -13.05 -4.62
C ARG A 24 -17.59 -12.41 -3.84
N PRO A 25 -16.90 -13.12 -2.92
CA PRO A 25 -15.68 -12.60 -2.29
C PRO A 25 -14.63 -12.20 -3.30
N ARG A 26 -14.38 -13.02 -4.34
CA ARG A 26 -13.49 -12.68 -5.46
C ARG A 26 -13.92 -11.40 -6.15
N TRP A 27 -15.20 -11.29 -6.47
CA TRP A 27 -15.74 -10.12 -7.16
C TRP A 27 -15.57 -8.85 -6.32
N LEU A 28 -15.85 -8.91 -5.02
CA LEU A 28 -15.65 -7.79 -4.07
C LEU A 28 -14.18 -7.41 -3.97
N TRP A 29 -13.31 -8.40 -3.77
CA TRP A 29 -11.88 -8.18 -3.68
C TRP A 29 -11.32 -7.46 -4.91
N LEU A 30 -11.66 -7.92 -6.11
CA LEU A 30 -11.16 -7.31 -7.35
C LEU A 30 -11.65 -5.87 -7.55
N ARG A 31 -12.87 -5.54 -7.07
CA ARG A 31 -13.37 -4.15 -7.08
C ARG A 31 -12.60 -3.29 -6.08
N ALA A 32 -12.40 -3.81 -4.87
CA ALA A 32 -11.61 -3.13 -3.85
C ALA A 32 -10.16 -2.93 -4.29
N LEU A 33 -9.51 -3.93 -4.90
CA LEU A 33 -8.18 -3.82 -5.49
C LEU A 33 -8.13 -2.69 -6.55
N GLY A 34 -9.15 -2.59 -7.40
CA GLY A 34 -9.28 -1.49 -8.36
C GLY A 34 -9.38 -0.11 -7.69
N LEU A 35 -10.17 0.02 -6.61
CA LEU A 35 -10.29 1.26 -5.84
C LEU A 35 -8.98 1.65 -5.13
N ILE A 36 -8.21 0.67 -4.67
CA ILE A 36 -6.90 0.90 -4.04
C ILE A 36 -5.91 1.40 -5.09
N PHE A 37 -5.82 0.76 -6.26
CA PHE A 37 -5.01 1.27 -7.37
C PHE A 37 -5.46 2.65 -7.83
N PHE A 38 -6.78 2.91 -7.88
CA PHE A 38 -7.30 4.23 -8.18
C PHE A 38 -6.74 5.27 -7.21
N SER A 39 -6.80 5.03 -5.90
CA SER A 39 -6.24 5.94 -4.89
C SER A 39 -4.73 6.12 -5.06
N ALA A 40 -3.99 5.04 -5.32
CA ALA A 40 -2.54 5.09 -5.53
C ALA A 40 -2.18 5.96 -6.75
N PHE A 41 -2.79 5.70 -7.92
CA PHE A 41 -2.52 6.50 -9.12
C PHE A 41 -3.06 7.92 -9.04
N TYR A 42 -4.23 8.13 -8.41
CA TYR A 42 -4.78 9.45 -8.17
C TYR A 42 -3.81 10.30 -7.35
N SER A 43 -3.19 9.74 -6.32
CA SER A 43 -2.20 10.47 -5.53
C SER A 43 -0.94 10.82 -6.34
N LEU A 44 -0.53 9.95 -7.28
CA LEU A 44 0.63 10.18 -8.15
C LEU A 44 0.39 11.31 -9.15
N LEU A 45 -0.80 11.47 -9.69
CA LEU A 45 -1.12 12.54 -10.65
C LEU A 45 -0.71 13.93 -10.16
N PHE A 46 -0.83 14.18 -8.86
CA PHE A 46 -0.52 15.47 -8.25
C PHE A 46 0.91 15.61 -7.74
N GLN A 47 1.65 14.50 -7.63
CA GLN A 47 2.94 14.51 -6.95
C GLN A 47 4.09 14.05 -7.85
N ILE A 48 3.85 13.14 -8.81
CA ILE A 48 4.90 12.40 -9.51
C ILE A 48 5.96 13.30 -10.17
N ARG A 49 5.54 14.45 -10.75
CA ARG A 49 6.47 15.40 -11.37
C ARG A 49 7.38 16.09 -10.36
N GLY A 50 6.81 16.53 -9.25
CA GLY A 50 7.59 17.16 -8.17
C GLY A 50 8.50 16.17 -7.45
N LEU A 51 8.12 14.90 -7.36
CA LEU A 51 8.92 13.85 -6.71
C LEU A 51 10.09 13.40 -7.59
N ILE A 52 9.80 12.88 -8.78
CA ILE A 52 10.78 12.18 -9.63
C ILE A 52 10.87 12.70 -11.08
N GLY A 53 10.20 13.81 -11.39
CA GLY A 53 10.30 14.47 -12.68
C GLY A 53 11.70 15.02 -12.97
N PRO A 54 11.98 15.47 -14.19
CA PRO A 54 13.28 16.04 -14.55
C PRO A 54 13.73 17.19 -13.64
N ASP A 55 12.76 18.04 -13.22
CA ASP A 55 12.95 19.16 -12.29
C ASP A 55 12.41 18.83 -10.89
N GLY A 56 12.19 17.54 -10.58
CA GLY A 56 11.71 17.07 -9.29
C GLY A 56 12.83 16.94 -8.25
N ILE A 57 12.45 16.49 -7.05
CA ILE A 57 13.38 16.33 -5.92
C ILE A 57 14.44 15.25 -6.23
N LEU A 58 14.01 14.06 -6.71
CA LEU A 58 14.87 12.92 -7.06
C LEU A 58 14.61 12.48 -8.51
N PRO A 59 15.21 13.14 -9.52
CA PRO A 59 14.90 12.85 -10.92
C PRO A 59 15.18 11.40 -11.31
N ALA A 60 14.12 10.66 -11.72
CA ALA A 60 14.23 9.26 -12.10
C ALA A 60 15.21 9.03 -13.25
N GLY A 61 15.28 9.94 -14.22
CA GLY A 61 16.21 9.82 -15.35
C GLY A 61 17.67 9.81 -14.91
N ARG A 62 18.05 10.66 -13.95
CA ARG A 62 19.42 10.68 -13.40
C ARG A 62 19.74 9.39 -12.64
N TYR A 63 18.79 8.91 -11.83
CA TYR A 63 18.93 7.65 -11.10
C TYR A 63 19.14 6.47 -12.06
N LEU A 64 18.28 6.35 -13.07
CA LEU A 64 18.36 5.27 -14.06
C LEU A 64 19.68 5.32 -14.84
N SER A 65 20.12 6.50 -15.32
CA SER A 65 21.38 6.67 -16.02
C SER A 65 22.58 6.26 -15.17
N ALA A 66 22.65 6.74 -13.93
CA ALA A 66 23.72 6.38 -13.00
C ALA A 66 23.74 4.86 -12.71
N LEU A 67 22.58 4.24 -12.55
CA LEU A 67 22.49 2.79 -12.35
C LEU A 67 22.95 2.01 -13.58
N HIS A 68 22.62 2.49 -14.79
CA HIS A 68 23.07 1.87 -16.04
C HIS A 68 24.59 1.96 -16.21
N GLU A 69 25.19 3.09 -15.87
CA GLU A 69 26.66 3.28 -15.87
C GLU A 69 27.35 2.30 -14.92
N GLN A 70 26.75 2.02 -13.75
CA GLN A 70 27.34 1.13 -12.74
C GLN A 70 27.12 -0.35 -13.05
N ALA A 71 25.90 -0.75 -13.45
CA ALA A 71 25.47 -2.14 -13.55
C ALA A 71 25.30 -2.63 -15.00
N GLY A 72 25.41 -1.77 -16.01
CA GLY A 72 25.20 -2.10 -17.42
C GLY A 72 23.78 -2.65 -17.65
N ALA A 73 23.68 -3.70 -18.47
CA ALA A 73 22.40 -4.32 -18.80
C ALA A 73 21.65 -4.93 -17.59
N ARG A 74 22.34 -5.22 -16.48
CA ARG A 74 21.72 -5.74 -15.26
C ARG A 74 20.81 -4.69 -14.59
N ALA A 75 21.03 -3.41 -14.85
CA ALA A 75 20.20 -2.32 -14.35
C ALA A 75 18.71 -2.49 -14.70
N TYR A 76 18.40 -3.02 -15.91
CA TYR A 76 17.02 -3.28 -16.33
C TYR A 76 16.31 -4.35 -15.47
N TRP A 77 17.07 -5.29 -14.92
CA TRP A 77 16.56 -6.28 -14.00
C TRP A 77 16.36 -5.73 -12.60
N TYR A 78 17.32 -4.95 -12.09
CA TYR A 78 17.27 -4.37 -10.75
C TYR A 78 16.18 -3.31 -10.61
N VAL A 79 15.88 -2.60 -11.70
CA VAL A 79 14.82 -1.57 -11.75
C VAL A 79 13.88 -1.86 -12.94
N PRO A 80 12.93 -2.80 -12.80
CA PRO A 80 11.98 -3.15 -13.86
C PRO A 80 10.95 -2.03 -14.05
N SER A 81 11.27 -1.05 -14.89
CA SER A 81 10.47 0.17 -15.07
C SER A 81 10.34 0.53 -16.55
N LEU A 82 9.15 0.99 -16.94
CA LEU A 82 8.93 1.60 -18.26
C LEU A 82 9.60 2.95 -18.41
N LEU A 83 10.07 3.56 -17.32
CA LEU A 83 10.78 4.83 -17.33
C LEU A 83 12.17 4.75 -18.00
N TRP A 84 12.68 3.56 -18.26
CA TRP A 84 13.82 3.37 -19.15
C TRP A 84 13.57 3.82 -20.59
N LEU A 85 12.32 3.77 -21.06
CA LEU A 85 11.95 4.24 -22.40
C LEU A 85 11.91 5.77 -22.45
N SER A 86 11.40 6.39 -21.39
CA SER A 86 11.35 7.85 -21.20
C SER A 86 11.04 8.16 -19.74
N SER A 87 11.80 9.05 -19.13
CA SER A 87 11.60 9.56 -17.76
C SER A 87 11.15 11.03 -17.72
N GLY A 88 10.73 11.58 -18.86
CA GLY A 88 10.21 12.93 -18.95
C GLY A 88 8.80 13.09 -18.35
N ASN A 89 8.38 14.34 -18.14
CA ASN A 89 7.09 14.67 -17.53
C ASN A 89 5.89 14.01 -18.23
N HIS A 90 5.91 13.87 -19.56
CA HIS A 90 4.84 13.22 -20.30
C HIS A 90 4.76 11.72 -20.01
N ALA A 91 5.89 11.02 -19.92
CA ALA A 91 5.93 9.59 -19.59
C ALA A 91 5.45 9.32 -18.16
N LEU A 92 5.86 10.15 -17.19
CA LEU A 92 5.41 10.07 -15.80
C LEU A 92 3.89 10.26 -15.68
N MET A 93 3.35 11.27 -16.38
CA MET A 93 1.90 11.50 -16.42
C MET A 93 1.17 10.37 -17.15
N ALA A 94 1.74 9.83 -18.23
CA ALA A 94 1.14 8.71 -18.96
C ALA A 94 1.02 7.46 -18.08
N ILE A 95 2.07 7.09 -17.33
CA ILE A 95 2.02 5.98 -16.37
C ILE A 95 0.89 6.20 -15.35
N SER A 96 0.77 7.40 -14.79
CA SER A 96 -0.24 7.72 -13.80
C SER A 96 -1.66 7.66 -14.38
N TRP A 97 -1.89 8.23 -15.56
CA TRP A 97 -3.20 8.22 -16.23
C TRP A 97 -3.60 6.83 -16.73
N VAL A 98 -2.70 6.09 -17.36
CA VAL A 98 -2.97 4.73 -17.84
C VAL A 98 -3.31 3.82 -16.67
N GLY A 99 -2.54 3.91 -15.57
CA GLY A 99 -2.83 3.17 -14.34
C GLY A 99 -4.18 3.55 -13.73
N LEU A 100 -4.52 4.84 -13.69
CA LEU A 100 -5.81 5.32 -13.19
C LEU A 100 -6.97 4.78 -14.03
N ILE A 101 -6.89 4.89 -15.35
CA ILE A 101 -7.92 4.38 -16.26
C ILE A 101 -8.08 2.87 -16.10
N ALA A 102 -6.96 2.12 -16.06
CA ALA A 102 -6.99 0.68 -15.86
C ALA A 102 -7.64 0.30 -14.53
N SER A 103 -7.38 1.05 -13.45
CA SER A 103 -8.00 0.84 -12.15
C SER A 103 -9.53 1.04 -12.19
N VAL A 104 -10.01 2.07 -12.87
CA VAL A 104 -11.45 2.30 -13.10
C VAL A 104 -12.08 1.16 -13.90
N MET A 105 -11.42 0.71 -14.98
CA MET A 105 -11.90 -0.43 -15.77
C MET A 105 -11.94 -1.72 -14.95
N LEU A 106 -10.99 -1.92 -14.02
CA LEU A 106 -11.00 -3.03 -13.07
C LEU A 106 -12.21 -2.95 -12.12
N VAL A 107 -12.51 -1.77 -11.58
CA VAL A 107 -13.72 -1.54 -10.77
C VAL A 107 -14.99 -1.85 -11.55
N LEU A 108 -15.06 -1.46 -12.83
CA LEU A 108 -16.18 -1.73 -13.72
C LEU A 108 -16.27 -3.19 -14.23
N ASN A 109 -15.37 -4.06 -13.76
CA ASN A 109 -15.30 -5.47 -14.17
C ASN A 109 -15.03 -5.68 -15.66
N PHE A 110 -14.29 -4.77 -16.28
CA PHE A 110 -13.90 -4.88 -17.68
C PHE A 110 -12.50 -5.49 -17.76
N TRP A 111 -12.38 -6.63 -18.46
CA TRP A 111 -11.14 -7.39 -18.66
C TRP A 111 -10.23 -7.47 -17.41
N PRO A 112 -10.72 -8.04 -16.27
CA PRO A 112 -10.07 -7.91 -14.96
C PRO A 112 -8.59 -8.28 -14.96
N ARG A 113 -8.22 -9.41 -15.61
CA ARG A 113 -6.81 -9.83 -15.67
C ARG A 113 -5.92 -8.83 -16.38
N GLY A 114 -6.38 -8.32 -17.54
CA GLY A 114 -5.63 -7.34 -18.31
C GLY A 114 -5.45 -6.04 -17.54
N MET A 115 -6.52 -5.56 -16.89
CA MET A 115 -6.46 -4.33 -16.10
C MET A 115 -5.58 -4.46 -14.86
N ILE A 116 -5.58 -5.61 -14.18
CA ILE A 116 -4.63 -5.88 -13.09
C ILE A 116 -3.19 -5.88 -13.62
N ALA A 117 -2.92 -6.51 -14.75
CA ALA A 117 -1.58 -6.53 -15.36
C ALA A 117 -1.11 -5.11 -15.71
N VAL A 118 -1.99 -4.28 -16.29
CA VAL A 118 -1.67 -2.87 -16.60
C VAL A 118 -1.40 -2.10 -15.31
N CYS A 119 -2.27 -2.18 -14.30
CA CYS A 119 -2.05 -1.52 -13.01
C CYS A 119 -0.73 -1.94 -12.37
N LEU A 120 -0.42 -3.23 -12.38
CA LEU A 120 0.81 -3.79 -11.82
C LEU A 120 2.05 -3.23 -12.54
N VAL A 121 2.07 -3.26 -13.87
CA VAL A 121 3.21 -2.77 -14.66
C VAL A 121 3.40 -1.26 -14.49
N MET A 122 2.31 -0.47 -14.54
CA MET A 122 2.39 0.98 -14.35
C MET A 122 2.86 1.34 -12.93
N PHE A 123 2.31 0.66 -11.90
CA PHE A 123 2.68 0.94 -10.51
C PHE A 123 4.09 0.46 -10.18
N LEU A 124 4.50 -0.71 -10.65
CA LEU A 124 5.88 -1.21 -10.51
C LEU A 124 6.87 -0.26 -11.18
N SER A 125 6.52 0.27 -12.36
CA SER A 125 7.38 1.23 -13.07
C SER A 125 7.68 2.49 -12.25
N PHE A 126 6.68 2.98 -11.50
CA PHE A 126 6.88 4.06 -10.54
C PHE A 126 7.71 3.59 -9.33
N VAL A 127 7.26 2.52 -8.66
CA VAL A 127 7.87 2.02 -7.42
C VAL A 127 9.35 1.71 -7.60
N ALA A 128 9.72 1.07 -8.70
CA ALA A 128 11.10 0.69 -8.98
C ALA A 128 12.03 1.90 -9.20
N ALA A 129 11.52 3.04 -9.69
CA ALA A 129 12.32 4.22 -10.03
C ALA A 129 12.19 5.38 -9.04
N ALA A 130 11.25 5.30 -8.08
CA ALA A 130 10.92 6.42 -7.19
C ALA A 130 11.82 6.53 -5.95
N GLN A 131 12.83 5.68 -5.83
CA GLN A 131 13.85 5.74 -4.78
C GLN A 131 13.20 5.83 -3.38
N GLU A 132 13.53 6.84 -2.58
CA GLU A 132 12.99 7.04 -1.24
C GLU A 132 11.46 7.22 -1.22
N PHE A 133 10.85 7.72 -2.30
CA PHE A 133 9.40 7.93 -2.38
C PHE A 133 8.57 6.65 -2.60
N SER A 134 9.19 5.47 -2.63
CA SER A 134 8.55 4.16 -2.81
C SER A 134 9.06 3.10 -1.82
N SER A 135 9.72 3.48 -0.75
CA SER A 135 10.23 2.54 0.27
C SER A 135 9.15 2.03 1.23
N TYR A 136 7.87 2.18 0.89
CA TYR A 136 6.77 1.76 1.75
C TYR A 136 6.43 0.28 1.59
N GLN A 137 6.20 -0.40 2.71
CA GLN A 137 5.71 -1.78 2.70
C GLN A 137 4.34 -1.92 2.01
N SER A 138 3.49 -0.90 2.08
CA SER A 138 2.19 -0.86 1.41
C SER A 138 2.28 -0.99 -0.12
N ASP A 139 3.34 -0.45 -0.74
CA ASP A 139 3.56 -0.56 -2.18
C ASP A 139 3.88 -2.01 -2.57
N GLY A 140 4.74 -2.67 -1.78
CA GLY A 140 5.04 -4.10 -1.95
C GLY A 140 3.81 -4.98 -1.74
N MET A 141 3.02 -4.74 -0.68
CA MET A 141 1.76 -5.44 -0.43
C MET A 141 0.81 -5.33 -1.62
N LEU A 142 0.63 -4.12 -2.17
CA LEU A 142 -0.27 -3.91 -3.30
C LEU A 142 0.20 -4.64 -4.56
N LEU A 143 1.51 -4.66 -4.83
CA LEU A 143 2.10 -5.37 -5.97
C LEU A 143 2.00 -6.89 -5.80
N GLU A 144 2.25 -7.45 -4.61
CA GLU A 144 2.11 -8.87 -4.31
C GLU A 144 0.66 -9.32 -4.45
N ALA A 145 -0.29 -8.62 -3.80
CA ALA A 145 -1.73 -8.89 -3.90
C ALA A 145 -2.23 -8.84 -5.35
N ALA A 146 -1.79 -7.84 -6.11
CA ALA A 146 -2.13 -7.70 -7.51
C ALA A 146 -1.57 -8.83 -8.37
N PHE A 147 -0.31 -9.22 -8.13
CA PHE A 147 0.31 -10.32 -8.87
C PHE A 147 -0.41 -11.65 -8.63
N ILE A 148 -0.70 -11.99 -7.38
CA ILE A 148 -1.49 -13.20 -7.06
C ILE A 148 -2.88 -13.11 -7.68
N SER A 149 -3.49 -11.91 -7.70
CA SER A 149 -4.81 -11.67 -8.27
C SER A 149 -4.88 -11.87 -9.79
N LEU A 150 -3.77 -11.84 -10.53
CA LEU A 150 -3.74 -12.25 -11.95
C LEU A 150 -4.19 -13.72 -12.14
N PHE A 151 -3.84 -14.58 -11.18
CA PHE A 151 -4.21 -16.00 -11.21
C PHE A 151 -5.59 -16.26 -10.57
N PHE A 152 -6.06 -15.33 -9.74
CA PHE A 152 -7.35 -15.39 -9.05
C PHE A 152 -8.50 -14.83 -9.89
N ALA A 153 -8.24 -13.83 -10.73
CA ALA A 153 -9.25 -13.13 -11.54
C ALA A 153 -9.85 -14.02 -12.64
N PRO A 154 -11.13 -13.83 -13.01
CA PRO A 154 -11.77 -14.55 -14.10
C PRO A 154 -11.22 -14.11 -15.46
N ARG A 155 -11.35 -14.98 -16.46
CA ARG A 155 -11.03 -14.68 -17.87
C ARG A 155 -12.22 -13.98 -18.54
N GLY A 156 -11.95 -13.29 -19.65
CA GLY A 156 -12.96 -12.66 -20.48
C GLY A 156 -13.09 -11.15 -20.29
N TRP A 157 -13.79 -10.50 -21.22
CA TRP A 157 -13.94 -9.04 -21.26
C TRP A 157 -14.93 -8.51 -20.22
N ARG A 158 -16.06 -9.19 -20.01
CA ARG A 158 -17.11 -8.87 -19.02
C ARG A 158 -17.57 -10.15 -18.33
N PRO A 159 -16.73 -10.72 -17.45
CA PRO A 159 -16.97 -12.07 -16.93
C PRO A 159 -18.10 -12.16 -15.91
N GLY A 160 -18.76 -11.06 -15.53
CA GLY A 160 -19.73 -11.08 -14.44
C GLY A 160 -19.10 -11.54 -13.12
N LEU A 161 -19.68 -12.56 -12.48
CA LEU A 161 -19.06 -13.23 -11.32
C LEU A 161 -17.96 -14.22 -11.74
N GLY A 162 -17.91 -14.59 -13.03
CA GLY A 162 -16.91 -15.52 -13.55
C GLY A 162 -17.18 -16.98 -13.20
N ASP A 163 -18.43 -17.41 -13.23
CA ASP A 163 -18.88 -18.76 -12.89
C ASP A 163 -18.19 -19.85 -13.75
N ASP A 164 -17.88 -19.53 -15.01
CA ASP A 164 -17.20 -20.43 -15.94
C ASP A 164 -15.71 -20.60 -15.62
N HIS A 165 -15.14 -19.70 -14.78
CA HIS A 165 -13.73 -19.70 -14.41
C HIS A 165 -13.59 -19.49 -12.88
N PRO A 166 -13.94 -20.48 -12.05
CA PRO A 166 -13.79 -20.38 -10.60
C PRO A 166 -12.32 -20.19 -10.23
N PRO A 167 -12.03 -19.53 -9.09
CA PRO A 167 -10.66 -19.29 -8.64
C PRO A 167 -9.94 -20.61 -8.34
N SER A 168 -8.65 -20.70 -8.62
CA SER A 168 -7.85 -21.85 -8.19
C SER A 168 -7.65 -21.85 -6.66
N ARG A 169 -7.52 -23.01 -6.06
CA ARG A 169 -7.24 -23.14 -4.62
C ARG A 169 -5.91 -22.51 -4.25
N ALA A 170 -4.91 -22.65 -5.13
CA ALA A 170 -3.59 -22.07 -4.92
C ALA A 170 -3.63 -20.54 -4.86
N SER A 171 -4.32 -19.89 -5.80
CA SER A 171 -4.43 -18.42 -5.78
C SER A 171 -5.23 -17.90 -4.58
N LEU A 172 -6.32 -18.60 -4.20
CA LEU A 172 -7.07 -18.29 -2.99
C LEU A 172 -6.21 -18.46 -1.73
N PHE A 173 -5.47 -19.58 -1.64
CA PHE A 173 -4.58 -19.85 -0.52
C PHE A 173 -3.49 -18.78 -0.41
N LEU A 174 -2.87 -18.35 -1.52
CA LEU A 174 -1.82 -17.32 -1.48
C LEU A 174 -2.34 -15.94 -1.04
N LEU A 175 -3.56 -15.56 -1.41
CA LEU A 175 -4.18 -14.33 -0.88
C LEU A 175 -4.46 -14.46 0.64
N HIS A 176 -4.90 -15.62 1.11
CA HIS A 176 -5.03 -15.91 2.54
C HIS A 176 -3.66 -15.89 3.24
N TRP A 177 -2.63 -16.43 2.58
CA TRP A 177 -1.26 -16.47 3.09
C TRP A 177 -0.65 -15.08 3.20
N GLU A 178 -0.85 -14.21 2.21
CA GLU A 178 -0.44 -12.82 2.26
C GLU A 178 -1.13 -12.07 3.41
N TRP A 179 -2.47 -12.19 3.52
CA TRP A 179 -3.23 -11.60 4.63
C TRP A 179 -2.73 -12.08 6.00
N PHE A 180 -2.48 -13.37 6.15
CA PHE A 180 -1.93 -13.95 7.37
C PHE A 180 -0.56 -13.37 7.70
N ARG A 181 0.34 -13.31 6.72
CA ARG A 181 1.69 -12.79 6.92
C ARG A 181 1.70 -11.33 7.33
N ILE A 182 0.87 -10.48 6.73
CA ILE A 182 0.78 -9.07 7.08
C ILE A 182 0.54 -8.89 8.60
N TYR A 183 -0.37 -9.65 9.19
CA TYR A 183 -0.63 -9.60 10.62
C TYR A 183 0.45 -10.31 11.44
N PHE A 184 0.73 -11.54 11.10
CA PHE A 184 1.60 -12.39 11.91
C PHE A 184 3.04 -11.88 11.93
N GLU A 185 3.61 -11.48 10.80
CA GLU A 185 4.93 -10.87 10.72
C GLU A 185 4.98 -9.55 11.49
N SER A 186 3.92 -8.71 11.39
CA SER A 186 3.83 -7.48 12.20
C SER A 186 3.81 -7.76 13.70
N GLY A 187 3.15 -8.83 14.14
CA GLY A 187 3.19 -9.28 15.53
C GLY A 187 4.57 -9.78 15.96
N ILE A 188 5.23 -10.57 15.11
CA ILE A 188 6.59 -11.09 15.38
C ILE A 188 7.58 -9.94 15.57
N VAL A 189 7.63 -8.96 14.66
CA VAL A 189 8.60 -7.87 14.75
C VAL A 189 8.39 -7.00 15.99
N LYS A 190 7.15 -6.82 16.46
CA LYS A 190 6.84 -6.10 17.72
C LYS A 190 7.46 -6.79 18.95
N VAL A 191 7.45 -8.12 18.94
CA VAL A 191 8.06 -8.90 20.03
C VAL A 191 9.58 -8.99 19.86
N ALA A 192 10.05 -9.23 18.63
CA ALA A 192 11.46 -9.44 18.30
C ALA A 192 12.29 -8.14 18.37
N SER A 193 11.69 -6.97 18.16
CA SER A 193 12.37 -5.67 18.26
C SER A 193 12.84 -5.34 19.66
N HIS A 194 12.29 -6.04 20.66
CA HIS A 194 12.54 -5.76 22.08
C HIS A 194 12.16 -4.35 22.54
N ASP A 195 11.33 -3.63 21.78
CA ASP A 195 10.86 -2.31 22.15
C ASP A 195 10.14 -2.36 23.52
N PRO A 196 10.61 -1.60 24.52
CA PRO A 196 10.00 -1.58 25.84
C PRO A 196 8.53 -1.15 25.83
N GLN A 197 8.09 -0.36 24.84
CA GLN A 197 6.71 0.13 24.75
C GLN A 197 5.72 -1.01 24.47
N TRP A 198 6.08 -2.00 23.64
CA TRP A 198 5.24 -3.19 23.43
C TRP A 198 5.22 -4.08 24.66
N ARG A 199 6.37 -4.24 25.35
CA ARG A 199 6.47 -5.06 26.58
C ARG A 199 5.71 -4.48 27.75
N SER A 200 5.72 -3.15 27.90
CA SER A 200 5.00 -2.44 28.97
C SER A 200 3.55 -2.08 28.60
N LEU A 201 3.10 -2.42 27.39
CA LEU A 201 1.79 -2.07 26.84
C LEU A 201 1.53 -0.55 26.78
N THR A 202 2.59 0.25 26.63
CA THR A 202 2.54 1.72 26.49
C THR A 202 2.62 2.17 25.03
N ALA A 203 2.68 1.24 24.07
CA ALA A 203 2.87 1.52 22.65
C ALA A 203 1.84 2.49 22.06
N LEU A 204 0.60 2.47 22.56
CA LEU A 204 -0.46 3.34 22.07
C LEU A 204 -0.59 4.68 22.82
N ASP A 205 0.18 4.89 23.90
CA ASP A 205 0.11 6.14 24.67
C ASP A 205 0.52 7.37 23.83
N HIS A 206 1.36 7.17 22.80
CA HIS A 206 1.84 8.21 21.88
C HIS A 206 1.62 7.88 20.40
N TYR A 207 1.00 6.75 20.09
CA TYR A 207 0.83 6.27 18.71
C TYR A 207 0.10 7.27 17.82
N TYR A 208 -1.00 7.83 18.33
CA TYR A 208 -1.89 8.66 17.50
C TYR A 208 -1.27 10.01 17.15
N GLU A 209 -0.41 10.57 18.01
CA GLU A 209 0.29 11.83 17.72
C GLU A 209 1.53 11.61 16.87
N ASN A 210 2.22 10.47 17.03
CA ASN A 210 3.52 10.21 16.44
C ASN A 210 3.44 9.51 15.07
N GLY A 211 2.28 9.09 14.62
CA GLY A 211 2.09 8.51 13.28
C GLY A 211 2.45 9.52 12.18
N PRO A 212 2.71 9.06 10.93
CA PRO A 212 3.13 9.93 9.82
C PRO A 212 2.22 11.14 9.62
N LEU A 213 0.91 10.92 9.58
CA LEU A 213 -0.10 11.96 9.43
C LEU A 213 -1.26 11.69 10.39
N PRO A 214 -1.25 12.29 11.58
CA PRO A 214 -2.33 12.18 12.56
C PRO A 214 -3.68 12.67 12.00
N ASP A 215 -4.77 12.18 12.59
CA ASP A 215 -6.12 12.65 12.34
C ASP A 215 -6.84 13.12 13.61
N TRP A 216 -7.97 13.78 13.46
CA TRP A 216 -8.73 14.33 14.58
C TRP A 216 -9.39 13.25 15.45
N ILE A 217 -9.72 12.08 14.89
CA ILE A 217 -10.27 10.94 15.67
C ILE A 217 -9.16 10.35 16.53
N GLY A 218 -7.95 10.19 15.96
CA GLY A 218 -6.76 9.79 16.71
C GLY A 218 -6.43 10.77 17.83
N TRP A 219 -6.61 12.08 17.61
CA TRP A 219 -6.44 13.06 18.67
C TRP A 219 -7.39 12.82 19.86
N TYR A 220 -8.67 12.50 19.61
CA TYR A 220 -9.61 12.11 20.68
C TYR A 220 -9.26 10.75 21.29
N ALA A 221 -8.82 9.78 20.49
CA ALA A 221 -8.38 8.48 20.99
C ALA A 221 -7.19 8.60 21.95
N GLN A 222 -6.26 9.54 21.69
CA GLN A 222 -5.13 9.85 22.56
C GLN A 222 -5.56 10.35 23.95
N GLN A 223 -6.74 10.96 24.09
CA GLN A 223 -7.26 11.44 25.37
C GLN A 223 -7.79 10.32 26.28
N LEU A 224 -7.94 9.10 25.77
CA LEU A 224 -8.43 7.97 26.54
C LEU A 224 -7.39 7.51 27.56
N PRO A 225 -7.82 7.00 28.72
CA PRO A 225 -6.88 6.66 29.80
C PRO A 225 -5.93 5.53 29.41
N HIS A 226 -4.73 5.52 29.98
CA HIS A 226 -3.69 4.51 29.72
C HIS A 226 -4.21 3.07 29.78
N ARG A 227 -5.11 2.72 30.73
CA ARG A 227 -5.69 1.37 30.81
C ARG A 227 -6.41 0.95 29.53
N PHE A 228 -7.07 1.89 28.85
CA PHE A 228 -7.68 1.63 27.54
C PHE A 228 -6.61 1.40 26.49
N GLN A 229 -5.58 2.27 26.42
CA GLN A 229 -4.49 2.14 25.46
C GLN A 229 -3.74 0.81 25.64
N ALA A 230 -3.45 0.43 26.88
CA ALA A 230 -2.81 -0.84 27.21
C ALA A 230 -3.67 -2.05 26.78
N SER A 231 -5.00 -1.98 26.96
CA SER A 231 -5.91 -3.03 26.51
C SER A 231 -5.91 -3.20 25.01
N VAL A 232 -5.87 -2.09 24.24
CA VAL A 232 -5.80 -2.12 22.78
C VAL A 232 -4.44 -2.63 22.31
N ALA A 233 -3.33 -2.25 22.97
CA ALA A 233 -1.99 -2.78 22.69
C ALA A 233 -1.94 -4.31 22.90
N LEU A 234 -2.49 -4.81 24.00
CA LEU A 234 -2.58 -6.24 24.26
C LEU A 234 -3.46 -6.96 23.24
N ALA A 235 -4.63 -6.38 22.90
CA ALA A 235 -5.52 -6.93 21.88
C ALA A 235 -4.82 -7.00 20.51
N THR A 236 -4.02 -6.00 20.14
CA THR A 236 -3.21 -6.00 18.92
C THR A 236 -2.29 -7.21 18.88
N LEU A 237 -1.52 -7.47 19.95
CA LEU A 237 -0.62 -8.61 20.02
C LEU A 237 -1.37 -9.95 19.96
N ILE A 238 -2.53 -10.07 20.64
CA ILE A 238 -3.36 -11.28 20.61
C ILE A 238 -3.91 -11.53 19.20
N ILE A 239 -4.37 -10.50 18.51
CA ILE A 239 -4.87 -10.60 17.15
C ILE A 239 -3.75 -11.01 16.20
N GLU A 240 -2.63 -10.30 16.20
CA GLU A 240 -1.54 -10.48 15.25
C GLU A 240 -0.79 -11.81 15.45
N LEU A 241 -0.56 -12.24 16.69
CA LEU A 241 0.20 -13.46 16.97
C LEU A 241 -0.66 -14.72 17.11
N GLY A 242 -1.89 -14.58 17.56
CA GLY A 242 -2.72 -15.73 17.92
C GLY A 242 -3.95 -15.88 17.05
N LEU A 243 -4.81 -14.87 17.00
CA LEU A 243 -6.15 -15.01 16.42
C LEU A 243 -6.11 -15.23 14.90
N VAL A 244 -5.15 -14.65 14.18
CA VAL A 244 -5.01 -14.80 12.73
C VAL A 244 -4.79 -16.26 12.29
N TRP A 245 -4.30 -17.14 13.15
CA TRP A 245 -4.18 -18.58 12.88
C TRP A 245 -5.53 -19.27 12.66
N MET A 246 -6.63 -18.67 13.13
CA MET A 246 -7.98 -19.18 12.90
C MET A 246 -8.35 -19.19 11.41
N LEU A 247 -7.62 -18.46 10.57
CA LEU A 247 -7.76 -18.51 9.11
C LEU A 247 -7.63 -19.93 8.56
N PHE A 248 -6.70 -20.74 9.09
CA PHE A 248 -6.41 -22.10 8.64
C PHE A 248 -7.37 -23.16 9.23
N LEU A 249 -8.25 -22.76 10.14
CA LEU A 249 -9.21 -23.63 10.77
C LEU A 249 -10.50 -23.75 9.91
N PRO A 250 -11.43 -24.68 10.26
CA PRO A 250 -12.70 -24.84 9.57
C PRO A 250 -13.49 -23.52 9.46
N ARG A 251 -14.35 -23.43 8.46
CA ARG A 251 -15.15 -22.26 8.05
C ARG A 251 -15.63 -21.36 9.19
N ARG A 252 -16.21 -21.95 10.26
CA ARG A 252 -16.75 -21.21 11.41
C ARG A 252 -15.70 -20.36 12.12
N PHE A 253 -14.50 -20.87 12.27
CA PHE A 253 -13.38 -20.16 12.91
C PHE A 253 -12.80 -19.08 11.99
N ARG A 254 -12.72 -19.35 10.69
CA ARG A 254 -12.30 -18.37 9.69
C ARG A 254 -13.26 -17.17 9.63
N LEU A 255 -14.58 -17.41 9.68
CA LEU A 255 -15.58 -16.34 9.77
C LEU A 255 -15.49 -15.57 11.09
N LEU A 256 -15.25 -16.25 12.20
CA LEU A 256 -15.03 -15.58 13.50
C LEU A 256 -13.76 -14.71 13.46
N CYS A 257 -12.68 -15.22 12.88
CA CYS A 257 -11.46 -14.44 12.64
C CYS A 257 -11.77 -13.14 11.87
N PHE A 258 -12.48 -13.22 10.75
CA PHE A 258 -12.92 -12.06 10.00
C PHE A 258 -13.73 -11.08 10.85
N LEU A 259 -14.71 -11.57 11.60
CA LEU A 259 -15.60 -10.74 12.42
C LEU A 259 -14.88 -10.03 13.57
N VAL A 260 -13.79 -10.58 14.09
CA VAL A 260 -12.98 -9.94 15.15
C VAL A 260 -11.92 -9.01 14.56
N VAL A 261 -11.22 -9.44 13.50
CA VAL A 261 -10.14 -8.66 12.92
C VAL A 261 -10.68 -7.45 12.13
N THR A 262 -11.86 -7.56 11.54
CA THR A 262 -12.47 -6.45 10.78
C THR A 262 -12.72 -5.18 11.61
N PRO A 263 -13.38 -5.23 12.79
CA PRO A 263 -13.53 -4.06 13.66
C PRO A 263 -12.20 -3.47 14.12
N PHE A 264 -11.21 -4.31 14.42
CA PHE A 264 -9.85 -3.87 14.73
C PHE A 264 -9.26 -3.06 13.57
N GLN A 265 -9.35 -3.57 12.34
CA GLN A 265 -8.84 -2.89 11.15
C GLN A 265 -9.59 -1.58 10.87
N ILE A 266 -10.91 -1.55 11.07
CA ILE A 266 -11.72 -0.33 10.97
C ILE A 266 -11.28 0.69 12.03
N GLY A 267 -10.99 0.25 13.25
CA GLY A 267 -10.44 1.12 14.31
C GLY A 267 -9.16 1.82 13.86
N ILE A 268 -8.22 1.10 13.25
CA ILE A 268 -6.98 1.70 12.71
C ILE A 268 -7.29 2.68 11.57
N ILE A 269 -8.18 2.31 10.64
CA ILE A 269 -8.59 3.20 9.52
C ILE A 269 -9.17 4.52 10.03
N LEU A 270 -9.93 4.47 11.12
CA LEU A 270 -10.58 5.66 11.69
C LEU A 270 -9.65 6.55 12.50
N THR A 271 -8.56 6.01 13.04
CA THR A 271 -7.68 6.73 13.99
C THR A 271 -6.30 7.03 13.43
N ALA A 272 -6.01 6.65 12.18
CA ALA A 272 -4.69 6.87 11.58
C ALA A 272 -4.77 7.01 10.05
N ASN A 273 -4.08 8.01 9.52
CA ASN A 273 -3.91 8.20 8.08
C ASN A 273 -2.74 7.36 7.55
N LEU A 274 -2.94 6.04 7.37
CA LEU A 274 -1.94 5.13 6.83
C LEU A 274 -2.10 4.88 5.32
N ALA A 275 -2.44 5.93 4.58
CA ALA A 275 -2.69 5.91 3.15
C ALA A 275 -3.67 4.78 2.76
N PHE A 276 -3.40 4.03 1.69
CA PHE A 276 -4.23 2.89 1.30
C PHE A 276 -3.91 1.58 2.04
N LEU A 277 -2.88 1.54 2.90
CA LEU A 277 -2.43 0.33 3.58
C LEU A 277 -3.57 -0.45 4.24
N ASN A 278 -4.27 0.19 5.18
CA ASN A 278 -5.30 -0.48 5.96
C ASN A 278 -6.56 -0.80 5.14
N TYR A 279 -6.84 -0.03 4.10
CA TYR A 279 -7.90 -0.34 3.14
C TYR A 279 -7.57 -1.59 2.32
N LEU A 280 -6.29 -1.77 1.94
CA LEU A 280 -5.81 -2.98 1.27
C LEU A 280 -5.97 -4.21 2.19
N VAL A 281 -5.48 -4.13 3.43
CA VAL A 281 -5.55 -5.23 4.40
C VAL A 281 -7.00 -5.59 4.75
N PHE A 282 -7.86 -4.58 4.96
CA PHE A 282 -9.30 -4.76 5.16
C PHE A 282 -9.95 -5.47 3.97
N SER A 283 -9.65 -5.00 2.75
CA SER A 283 -10.23 -5.54 1.52
C SER A 283 -9.75 -6.97 1.24
N LEU A 284 -8.48 -7.25 1.52
CA LEU A 284 -7.91 -8.59 1.42
C LEU A 284 -8.60 -9.56 2.41
N GLY A 285 -9.01 -9.06 3.58
CA GLY A 285 -9.83 -9.82 4.55
C GLY A 285 -11.16 -10.32 3.98
N MET A 286 -11.74 -9.66 2.96
CA MET A 286 -12.99 -10.12 2.33
C MET A 286 -12.84 -11.49 1.67
N VAL A 287 -11.61 -11.91 1.32
CA VAL A 287 -11.34 -13.23 0.73
C VAL A 287 -11.51 -14.37 1.75
N LEU A 288 -11.56 -14.06 3.06
CA LEU A 288 -11.88 -15.03 4.12
C LEU A 288 -13.35 -15.46 4.09
N LEU A 289 -14.21 -14.64 3.47
CA LEU A 289 -15.65 -14.90 3.37
C LEU A 289 -15.96 -15.95 2.31
N ASP A 290 -17.18 -16.43 2.34
CA ASP A 290 -17.75 -17.29 1.29
C ASP A 290 -19.12 -16.77 0.80
N ASP A 291 -19.56 -17.31 -0.33
CA ASP A 291 -20.83 -16.90 -0.95
C ASP A 291 -22.03 -17.12 -0.04
N LYS A 292 -22.01 -18.18 0.77
CA LYS A 292 -23.10 -18.48 1.71
C LYS A 292 -23.24 -17.41 2.78
N PHE A 293 -22.11 -16.95 3.33
CA PHE A 293 -22.11 -15.89 4.33
C PHE A 293 -22.61 -14.57 3.73
N LEU A 294 -22.10 -14.17 2.56
CA LEU A 294 -22.48 -12.92 1.90
C LEU A 294 -23.96 -12.90 1.52
N VAL A 295 -24.49 -14.02 1.00
CA VAL A 295 -25.93 -14.13 0.69
C VAL A 295 -26.77 -14.04 1.95
N SER A 296 -26.35 -14.71 3.04
CA SER A 296 -27.06 -14.62 4.33
C SER A 296 -27.06 -13.22 4.90
N LEU A 297 -25.92 -12.53 4.81
CA LEU A 297 -25.77 -11.13 5.26
C LEU A 297 -26.69 -10.20 4.45
N LEU A 298 -26.70 -10.32 3.12
CA LEU A 298 -27.56 -9.52 2.25
C LEU A 298 -29.05 -9.76 2.55
N ARG A 299 -29.46 -11.01 2.75
CA ARG A 299 -30.84 -11.34 3.12
C ARG A 299 -31.22 -10.75 4.48
N GLY A 300 -30.31 -10.79 5.46
CA GLY A 300 -30.53 -10.18 6.77
C GLY A 300 -30.74 -8.67 6.67
N LEU A 301 -29.89 -7.99 5.91
CA LEU A 301 -29.98 -6.54 5.68
C LEU A 301 -31.25 -6.15 4.92
N THR A 302 -31.59 -6.85 3.83
CA THR A 302 -32.83 -6.56 3.08
C THR A 302 -34.09 -6.81 3.90
N GLY A 303 -34.10 -7.86 4.76
CA GLY A 303 -35.20 -8.12 5.70
C GLY A 303 -35.36 -7.02 6.75
N LEU A 304 -34.25 -6.41 7.19
CA LEU A 304 -34.25 -5.32 8.17
C LEU A 304 -34.78 -4.00 7.59
N PHE A 305 -34.36 -3.67 6.34
CA PHE A 305 -34.66 -2.36 5.72
C PHE A 305 -35.97 -2.34 4.91
N LEU A 306 -36.43 -3.48 4.39
CA LEU A 306 -37.61 -3.58 3.51
C LEU A 306 -38.85 -4.18 4.19
N GLY A 307 -38.85 -4.31 5.52
CA GLY A 307 -40.02 -4.76 6.31
C GLY A 307 -40.56 -6.10 5.84
N GLY A 308 -40.14 -7.18 6.49
CA GLY A 308 -40.84 -8.47 6.63
C GLY A 308 -41.53 -9.17 5.43
N GLY A 309 -41.33 -8.71 4.21
CA GLY A 309 -41.82 -9.39 3.03
C GLY A 309 -41.08 -10.72 2.84
N LYS A 310 -41.80 -11.85 3.00
CA LYS A 310 -41.27 -13.18 2.66
C LYS A 310 -40.85 -13.16 1.19
N PHE A 311 -39.55 -13.03 0.91
CA PHE A 311 -39.06 -13.33 -0.42
C PHE A 311 -39.37 -14.79 -0.73
N PRO A 312 -40.07 -15.09 -1.85
CA PRO A 312 -40.40 -16.45 -2.18
C PRO A 312 -39.12 -17.26 -2.35
N ALA A 313 -39.12 -18.48 -1.81
CA ALA A 313 -38.01 -19.44 -1.93
C ALA A 313 -37.60 -19.72 -3.40
N ALA A 314 -38.41 -19.32 -4.36
CA ALA A 314 -38.14 -19.40 -5.80
C ALA A 314 -37.04 -18.45 -6.32
N ALA A 315 -36.56 -17.47 -5.51
CA ALA A 315 -35.42 -16.64 -5.90
C ALA A 315 -34.08 -17.38 -5.82
N ASP A 316 -34.02 -18.51 -5.13
CA ASP A 316 -32.79 -19.32 -5.01
C ASP A 316 -32.41 -20.03 -6.33
N SER A 317 -33.39 -20.29 -7.20
CA SER A 317 -33.14 -20.91 -8.50
C SER A 317 -32.85 -19.90 -9.62
N ARG A 318 -33.10 -18.58 -9.40
CA ARG A 318 -32.86 -17.54 -10.41
C ARG A 318 -31.59 -16.71 -10.18
N LEU A 319 -30.93 -16.88 -9.04
CA LEU A 319 -29.54 -16.42 -8.83
C LEU A 319 -28.51 -17.46 -9.27
N VAL A 320 -28.92 -18.67 -9.52
CA VAL A 320 -28.27 -19.60 -10.46
C VAL A 320 -28.68 -19.12 -11.84
N ALA A 321 -27.73 -18.85 -12.72
CA ALA A 321 -27.94 -18.38 -14.07
C ALA A 321 -29.20 -19.03 -14.69
N PRO A 322 -30.06 -18.25 -15.38
CA PRO A 322 -31.20 -18.86 -16.03
C PRO A 322 -30.70 -20.03 -16.88
N PRO A 323 -31.38 -21.20 -16.87
CA PRO A 323 -31.01 -22.28 -17.76
C PRO A 323 -30.90 -21.64 -19.15
N ARG A 324 -29.75 -21.78 -19.79
CA ARG A 324 -29.62 -21.36 -21.20
C ARG A 324 -30.87 -21.87 -21.89
N PRO A 325 -31.60 -21.02 -22.65
CA PRO A 325 -32.72 -21.51 -23.43
C PRO A 325 -32.17 -22.68 -24.22
N THR A 326 -32.75 -23.85 -24.06
CA THR A 326 -32.56 -24.98 -24.94
C THR A 326 -33.14 -24.55 -26.30
N THR A 327 -32.37 -23.77 -27.01
CA THR A 327 -32.60 -23.58 -28.43
C THR A 327 -32.35 -24.95 -29.06
N THR A 328 -33.46 -25.63 -29.34
CA THR A 328 -33.55 -26.72 -30.30
C THR A 328 -33.26 -26.12 -31.71
N GLY A 329 -32.10 -25.53 -31.86
CA GLY A 329 -31.50 -25.16 -33.12
C GLY A 329 -30.23 -25.98 -33.19
N GLN A 330 -30.05 -26.69 -34.28
CA GLN A 330 -28.85 -27.42 -34.62
C GLN A 330 -27.64 -26.54 -34.25
N GLU A 331 -26.97 -26.88 -33.13
CA GLU A 331 -25.61 -26.39 -32.89
C GLU A 331 -24.83 -26.85 -34.11
N LEU A 332 -24.39 -25.91 -34.94
CA LEU A 332 -23.27 -26.12 -35.84
C LEU A 332 -22.11 -26.56 -34.95
N VAL A 333 -22.00 -27.87 -34.76
CA VAL A 333 -20.82 -28.49 -34.18
C VAL A 333 -19.69 -28.20 -35.17
N VAL A 334 -19.02 -27.06 -34.95
CA VAL A 334 -17.78 -26.82 -35.67
C VAL A 334 -16.82 -27.88 -35.13
N GLU A 335 -16.68 -28.97 -35.89
CA GLU A 335 -15.67 -30.02 -35.58
C GLU A 335 -14.30 -29.36 -35.56
N VAL A 336 -13.84 -29.02 -34.39
CA VAL A 336 -12.46 -28.54 -34.19
C VAL A 336 -11.54 -29.68 -34.60
N PRO A 337 -10.66 -29.48 -35.60
CA PRO A 337 -9.77 -30.55 -36.08
C PRO A 337 -9.02 -31.17 -34.89
N ALA A 338 -8.95 -32.50 -34.85
CA ALA A 338 -8.35 -33.25 -33.73
C ALA A 338 -6.91 -32.78 -33.40
N LYS A 339 -6.15 -32.29 -34.37
CA LYS A 339 -4.83 -31.67 -34.18
C LYS A 339 -4.92 -30.36 -33.41
N LEU A 340 -5.90 -29.50 -33.70
CA LEU A 340 -6.11 -28.20 -33.05
C LEU A 340 -6.61 -28.41 -31.63
N SER A 341 -7.49 -29.35 -31.38
CA SER A 341 -7.99 -29.71 -30.06
C SER A 341 -6.85 -30.25 -29.15
N ARG A 342 -5.95 -31.10 -29.68
CA ARG A 342 -4.75 -31.56 -28.97
C ARG A 342 -3.77 -30.43 -28.68
N PHE A 343 -3.56 -29.51 -29.63
CA PHE A 343 -2.69 -28.34 -29.45
C PHE A 343 -3.24 -27.41 -28.38
N LEU A 344 -4.53 -27.08 -28.43
CA LEU A 344 -5.19 -26.26 -27.40
C LEU A 344 -5.11 -26.90 -26.00
N GLY A 345 -5.29 -28.24 -25.92
CA GLY A 345 -5.12 -28.99 -24.68
C GLY A 345 -3.68 -28.94 -24.13
N LEU A 346 -2.68 -28.97 -25.00
CA LEU A 346 -1.26 -28.81 -24.60
C LEU A 346 -0.97 -27.40 -24.08
N VAL A 347 -1.45 -26.36 -24.79
CA VAL A 347 -1.29 -24.95 -24.38
C VAL A 347 -1.96 -24.71 -23.03
N GLN A 348 -3.16 -25.24 -22.81
CA GLN A 348 -3.86 -25.13 -21.53
C GLN A 348 -3.08 -25.81 -20.39
N ARG A 349 -2.57 -27.03 -20.62
CA ARG A 349 -1.74 -27.74 -19.61
C ARG A 349 -0.44 -26.99 -19.32
N ALA A 350 0.24 -26.49 -20.34
CA ALA A 350 1.45 -25.67 -20.17
C ALA A 350 1.15 -24.39 -19.37
N SER A 351 0.03 -23.71 -19.66
CA SER A 351 -0.41 -22.53 -18.91
C SER A 351 -0.71 -22.82 -17.43
N ILE A 352 -1.35 -23.95 -17.11
CA ILE A 352 -1.60 -24.37 -15.72
C ILE A 352 -0.29 -24.71 -15.03
N PHE A 353 0.60 -25.42 -15.72
CA PHE A 353 1.90 -25.81 -15.16
C PHE A 353 2.80 -24.59 -14.88
N SER A 354 2.91 -23.65 -15.81
CA SER A 354 3.67 -22.41 -15.61
C SER A 354 3.09 -21.56 -14.48
N SER A 355 1.76 -21.46 -14.40
CA SER A 355 1.08 -20.77 -13.30
C SER A 355 1.37 -21.44 -11.95
N ALA A 356 1.33 -22.76 -11.90
CA ALA A 356 1.66 -23.52 -10.70
C ALA A 356 3.10 -23.29 -10.24
N LEU A 357 4.06 -23.32 -11.17
CA LEU A 357 5.47 -23.08 -10.88
C LEU A 357 5.70 -21.68 -10.29
N VAL A 358 5.09 -20.65 -10.89
CA VAL A 358 5.20 -19.26 -10.42
C VAL A 358 4.56 -19.09 -9.04
N LEU A 359 3.36 -19.63 -8.81
CA LEU A 359 2.69 -19.55 -7.51
C LEU A 359 3.45 -20.30 -6.41
N LEU A 360 4.04 -21.45 -6.73
CA LEU A 360 4.92 -22.19 -5.81
C LEU A 360 6.20 -21.42 -5.50
N TRP A 361 6.75 -20.71 -6.49
CA TRP A 361 7.92 -19.88 -6.26
C TRP A 361 7.59 -18.72 -5.31
N VAL A 362 6.51 -17.99 -5.52
CA VAL A 362 6.05 -16.94 -4.60
C VAL A 362 5.81 -17.53 -3.19
N PHE A 363 5.16 -18.68 -3.10
CA PHE A 363 4.93 -19.33 -1.81
C PHE A 363 6.24 -19.71 -1.10
N TYR A 364 7.21 -20.28 -1.84
CA TYR A 364 8.52 -20.61 -1.29
C TYR A 364 9.23 -19.37 -0.74
N THR A 365 9.35 -18.33 -1.57
CA THR A 365 10.09 -17.10 -1.20
C THR A 365 9.47 -16.40 -0.02
N THR A 366 8.16 -16.23 0.01
CA THR A 366 7.44 -15.60 1.12
C THR A 366 7.47 -16.43 2.40
N THR A 367 7.51 -17.76 2.28
CA THR A 367 7.68 -18.67 3.44
C THR A 367 9.09 -18.59 3.99
N VAL A 368 10.11 -18.56 3.12
CA VAL A 368 11.51 -18.43 3.57
C VAL A 368 11.73 -17.10 4.26
N LEU A 369 11.19 -15.98 3.74
CA LEU A 369 11.24 -14.66 4.40
C LEU A 369 10.64 -14.70 5.80
N LEU A 370 9.44 -15.27 5.96
CA LEU A 370 8.81 -15.45 7.27
C LEU A 370 9.69 -16.31 8.21
N LEU A 371 10.23 -17.41 7.71
CA LEU A 371 11.07 -18.29 8.53
C LEU A 371 12.38 -17.62 8.95
N LEU A 372 13.01 -16.82 8.07
CA LEU A 372 14.21 -16.04 8.39
C LEU A 372 13.93 -14.95 9.43
N MET A 373 12.73 -14.38 9.44
CA MET A 373 12.30 -13.44 10.48
C MET A 373 12.20 -14.11 11.88
N ILE A 374 11.79 -15.39 11.93
CA ILE A 374 11.65 -16.14 13.18
C ILE A 374 12.99 -16.75 13.60
N PHE A 375 13.72 -17.32 12.64
CA PHE A 375 14.95 -18.09 12.84
C PHE A 375 16.09 -17.39 12.08
N LEU A 376 16.80 -16.49 12.67
CA LEU A 376 17.83 -15.63 12.07
C LEU A 376 18.82 -16.34 11.12
N VAL A 377 19.04 -17.64 11.29
CA VAL A 377 19.92 -18.45 10.43
C VAL A 377 19.21 -19.76 10.05
N LEU A 378 18.91 -19.91 8.78
CA LEU A 378 18.38 -21.14 8.21
C LEU A 378 19.19 -21.53 6.95
N PRO A 379 19.54 -22.80 6.76
CA PRO A 379 20.28 -23.27 5.59
C PRO A 379 19.34 -23.41 4.37
N LEU A 380 18.57 -22.37 4.06
CA LEU A 380 17.64 -22.35 2.93
C LEU A 380 18.21 -21.49 1.78
N PRO A 381 18.04 -21.92 0.51
CA PRO A 381 18.45 -21.11 -0.63
C PRO A 381 17.75 -19.75 -0.67
N THR A 382 18.51 -18.66 -0.66
CA THR A 382 17.99 -17.28 -0.75
C THR A 382 18.00 -16.72 -2.18
N SER A 383 18.74 -17.35 -3.10
CA SER A 383 18.79 -16.93 -4.50
C SER A 383 17.40 -16.74 -5.16
N PRO A 384 16.40 -17.61 -4.90
CA PRO A 384 15.05 -17.40 -5.44
C PRO A 384 14.37 -16.14 -4.93
N ILE A 385 14.72 -15.64 -3.73
CA ILE A 385 14.20 -14.40 -3.14
C ILE A 385 14.78 -13.21 -3.91
N VAL A 386 16.12 -13.16 -4.03
CA VAL A 386 16.85 -12.09 -4.72
C VAL A 386 16.36 -11.90 -6.16
N LEU A 387 15.97 -12.99 -6.83
CA LEU A 387 15.42 -12.92 -8.18
C LEU A 387 14.04 -12.27 -8.26
N LEU A 388 13.21 -12.37 -7.22
CA LEU A 388 11.86 -11.77 -7.20
C LEU A 388 11.82 -10.38 -6.56
N GLU A 389 12.81 -10.03 -5.75
CA GLU A 389 12.86 -8.77 -5.01
C GLU A 389 12.61 -7.51 -5.88
N PRO A 390 13.24 -7.34 -7.07
CA PRO A 390 13.02 -6.17 -7.90
C PRO A 390 11.57 -5.99 -8.36
N PHE A 391 10.81 -7.08 -8.46
CA PHE A 391 9.41 -7.07 -8.90
C PHE A 391 8.42 -6.82 -7.77
N ARG A 392 8.85 -6.80 -6.52
CA ARG A 392 8.01 -6.56 -5.35
C ARG A 392 6.79 -7.50 -5.26
N ILE A 393 6.91 -8.72 -5.74
CA ILE A 393 5.85 -9.75 -5.73
C ILE A 393 6.03 -10.81 -4.65
N SER A 394 7.03 -10.63 -3.81
CA SER A 394 7.35 -11.45 -2.65
C SER A 394 8.03 -10.55 -1.63
N ASN A 395 7.34 -10.21 -0.55
CA ASN A 395 7.79 -9.23 0.42
C ASN A 395 7.74 -9.81 1.83
N GLU A 396 8.47 -9.17 2.75
CA GLU A 396 8.31 -9.33 4.19
C GLU A 396 7.52 -8.13 4.74
N TYR A 397 6.84 -8.34 5.86
CA TYR A 397 6.02 -7.33 6.50
C TYR A 397 6.43 -7.16 7.96
N GLY A 398 6.54 -5.93 8.43
CA GLY A 398 6.99 -5.67 9.79
C GLY A 398 6.58 -4.28 10.25
N LEU A 399 5.26 -4.07 10.42
CA LEU A 399 4.70 -2.77 10.73
C LEU A 399 4.81 -2.48 12.24
N PHE A 400 5.25 -1.27 12.57
CA PHE A 400 5.30 -0.76 13.95
C PHE A 400 6.14 -1.63 14.90
N ALA A 401 7.28 -2.13 14.43
CA ALA A 401 8.22 -2.90 15.23
C ALA A 401 8.74 -2.09 16.43
N VAL A 402 9.11 -0.83 16.17
CA VAL A 402 9.57 0.14 17.18
C VAL A 402 8.65 1.35 17.15
N MET A 403 8.26 1.83 18.33
CA MET A 403 7.34 2.95 18.47
C MET A 403 8.11 4.25 18.71
N THR A 404 7.78 5.29 17.95
CA THR A 404 8.35 6.64 18.16
C THR A 404 7.76 7.29 19.40
N ARG A 405 8.61 7.98 20.19
CA ARG A 405 8.21 8.60 21.48
C ARG A 405 7.92 10.07 21.37
N ALA A 406 8.33 10.70 20.29
CA ALA A 406 8.14 12.12 20.07
C ALA A 406 7.86 12.39 18.61
N ARG A 407 7.09 13.44 18.34
CA ARG A 407 6.82 13.91 16.99
C ARG A 407 7.73 15.06 16.64
N TYR A 408 8.46 14.90 15.55
CA TYR A 408 9.26 15.95 14.95
C TYR A 408 8.71 16.32 13.58
N GLU A 409 8.78 17.61 13.23
CA GLU A 409 8.32 18.15 11.96
C GLU A 409 9.40 19.01 11.33
N ILE A 410 9.73 18.69 10.08
CA ILE A 410 10.62 19.49 9.25
C ILE A 410 9.75 20.55 8.54
N GLU A 411 10.14 21.82 8.63
CA GLU A 411 9.48 22.94 7.97
C GLU A 411 10.49 23.66 7.08
N PHE A 412 10.16 23.84 5.79
CA PHE A 412 10.99 24.57 4.85
C PHE A 412 10.66 26.06 4.91
N GLN A 413 11.69 26.88 4.90
CA GLN A 413 11.58 28.32 4.92
C GLN A 413 12.49 28.90 3.83
N GLY A 414 11.97 29.92 3.11
CA GLY A 414 12.76 30.71 2.16
C GLY A 414 12.92 32.14 2.64
N SER A 415 13.96 32.81 2.20
CA SER A 415 14.22 34.23 2.44
C SER A 415 14.74 34.92 1.19
N SER A 416 14.32 36.17 0.97
CA SER A 416 14.85 37.03 -0.10
C SER A 416 16.02 37.88 0.34
N ASP A 417 16.23 38.07 1.65
CA ASP A 417 17.21 39.00 2.24
C ASP A 417 18.08 38.37 3.35
N GLY A 418 17.87 37.09 3.67
CA GLY A 418 18.56 36.38 4.73
C GLY A 418 18.07 36.74 6.15
N GLN A 419 17.10 37.65 6.29
CA GLN A 419 16.59 38.11 7.58
C GLN A 419 15.14 37.71 7.83
N VAL A 420 14.27 37.91 6.85
CA VAL A 420 12.86 37.58 6.92
C VAL A 420 12.62 36.20 6.29
N TRP A 421 12.15 35.26 7.11
CA TRP A 421 11.93 33.87 6.71
C TRP A 421 10.44 33.57 6.57
N VAL A 422 10.04 33.06 5.41
CA VAL A 422 8.66 32.68 5.10
C VAL A 422 8.57 31.17 4.92
N ALA A 423 7.68 30.52 5.68
CA ALA A 423 7.49 29.07 5.61
C ALA A 423 6.70 28.66 4.36
N TYR A 424 7.10 27.56 3.72
CA TYR A 424 6.33 26.89 2.70
C TYR A 424 5.15 26.14 3.36
N PRO A 425 3.89 26.42 2.99
CA PRO A 425 2.74 25.83 3.62
C PRO A 425 2.54 24.37 3.18
N PHE A 426 2.40 23.46 4.13
CA PHE A 426 2.06 22.06 3.87
C PHE A 426 0.57 21.86 3.63
N ARG A 427 0.21 20.77 2.91
CA ARG A 427 -1.19 20.40 2.66
C ARG A 427 -1.75 19.50 3.74
N TYR A 428 -0.90 18.62 4.29
CA TYR A 428 -1.33 17.46 5.08
C TYR A 428 -0.68 17.41 6.46
N LYS A 429 0.58 17.82 6.58
CA LYS A 429 1.32 17.84 7.85
C LYS A 429 0.81 18.95 8.77
N PRO A 430 0.88 18.76 10.11
CA PRO A 430 0.58 19.82 11.03
C PRO A 430 1.61 20.95 10.90
N GLN A 431 1.12 22.19 10.79
CA GLN A 431 1.94 23.40 10.74
C GLN A 431 1.33 24.51 11.60
N ASN A 432 0.02 24.73 11.50
CA ASN A 432 -0.70 25.65 12.35
C ASN A 432 -1.25 24.92 13.59
N PRO A 433 -0.85 25.31 14.82
CA PRO A 433 -1.31 24.65 16.05
C PRO A 433 -2.84 24.71 16.28
N ARG A 434 -3.55 25.63 15.64
CA ARG A 434 -5.01 25.78 15.76
C ARG A 434 -5.79 24.89 14.77
N GLU A 435 -5.12 24.34 13.79
CA GLU A 435 -5.78 23.47 12.79
C GLU A 435 -5.91 22.05 13.30
N ALA A 436 -7.11 21.50 13.13
CA ALA A 436 -7.37 20.09 13.42
C ALA A 436 -6.59 19.19 12.45
N PRO A 437 -5.99 18.09 12.93
CA PRO A 437 -5.50 17.06 12.03
C PRO A 437 -6.67 16.53 11.17
N ARG A 438 -6.44 16.35 9.86
CA ARG A 438 -7.51 15.97 8.92
C ARG A 438 -7.43 14.49 8.55
N VAL A 439 -8.51 13.94 8.01
CA VAL A 439 -8.52 12.60 7.42
C VAL A 439 -8.17 12.70 5.94
N TYR A 440 -7.14 11.97 5.50
CA TYR A 440 -6.65 11.95 4.12
C TYR A 440 -6.74 10.57 3.48
N ALA A 441 -6.54 9.52 4.28
CA ALA A 441 -6.56 8.15 3.78
C ALA A 441 -7.88 7.85 3.06
N PRO A 442 -7.87 7.14 1.93
CA PRO A 442 -6.77 6.35 1.39
C PRO A 442 -5.76 7.10 0.48
N TYR A 443 -5.84 8.44 0.33
CA TYR A 443 -4.84 9.21 -0.41
C TYR A 443 -3.46 9.10 0.24
N GLN A 444 -2.40 8.97 -0.59
CA GLN A 444 -1.02 8.86 -0.11
C GLN A 444 -0.20 10.11 -0.45
N PRO A 445 -0.02 11.05 0.47
CA PRO A 445 0.82 12.22 0.28
C PRO A 445 2.29 11.86 0.48
N ARG A 446 2.91 11.24 -0.53
CA ARG A 446 4.27 10.65 -0.46
C ARG A 446 5.33 11.64 -0.04
N PHE A 447 5.24 12.90 -0.51
CA PHE A 447 6.16 13.96 -0.14
C PHE A 447 6.17 14.20 1.38
N GLU A 448 5.03 14.55 1.93
CA GLU A 448 4.92 14.92 3.33
C GLU A 448 5.07 13.72 4.27
N TRP A 449 4.70 12.53 3.79
CA TRP A 449 4.94 11.29 4.52
C TRP A 449 6.43 10.99 4.65
N ASN A 450 7.23 11.16 3.57
CA ASN A 450 8.67 10.97 3.63
C ASN A 450 9.38 11.98 4.53
N LEU A 451 8.86 13.20 4.65
CA LEU A 451 9.38 14.17 5.61
C LEU A 451 9.22 13.71 7.06
N TRP A 452 8.18 12.92 7.36
CA TRP A 452 8.05 12.30 8.66
C TRP A 452 9.16 11.27 8.91
N PHE A 453 9.45 10.39 7.94
CA PHE A 453 10.59 9.47 8.05
C PHE A 453 11.92 10.21 8.19
N ALA A 454 12.15 11.26 7.39
CA ALA A 454 13.34 12.07 7.50
C ALA A 454 13.51 12.71 8.90
N SER A 455 12.40 13.10 9.53
CA SER A 455 12.43 13.68 10.88
C SER A 455 12.82 12.72 11.99
N LEU A 456 12.85 11.41 11.72
CA LEU A 456 13.28 10.37 12.67
C LEU A 456 14.80 10.17 12.69
N GLY A 457 15.53 10.79 11.75
CA GLY A 457 16.98 10.70 11.61
C GLY A 457 17.64 12.04 11.29
N GLY A 458 18.93 12.02 11.04
CA GLY A 458 19.71 13.19 10.65
C GLY A 458 19.53 13.54 9.17
N TRP A 459 19.72 14.82 8.81
CA TRP A 459 19.60 15.28 7.43
C TRP A 459 20.55 14.56 6.44
N ARG A 460 21.71 14.05 6.92
CA ARG A 460 22.65 13.27 6.11
C ARG A 460 22.10 11.91 5.70
N GLU A 461 21.16 11.37 6.48
CA GLU A 461 20.49 10.10 6.21
C GLU A 461 19.32 10.26 5.23
N SER A 462 18.88 11.52 5.00
CA SER A 462 17.74 11.85 4.14
C SER A 462 18.13 12.92 3.10
N PRO A 463 19.00 12.60 2.13
CA PRO A 463 19.57 13.57 1.19
C PRO A 463 18.51 14.25 0.30
N PHE A 464 17.32 13.66 0.16
CA PHE A 464 16.24 14.27 -0.60
C PHE A 464 15.75 15.60 0.02
N VAL A 465 15.95 15.83 1.33
CA VAL A 465 15.58 17.08 2.00
C VAL A 465 16.46 18.23 1.49
N VAL A 466 17.76 18.01 1.41
CA VAL A 466 18.70 18.95 0.79
C VAL A 466 18.43 19.10 -0.71
N GLY A 467 18.10 18.00 -1.38
CA GLY A 467 17.68 18.01 -2.80
C GLY A 467 16.48 18.93 -3.04
N LEU A 468 15.50 18.93 -2.14
CA LEU A 468 14.35 19.83 -2.20
C LEU A 468 14.76 21.29 -2.04
N GLU A 469 15.62 21.63 -1.08
CA GLU A 469 16.11 23.01 -0.88
C GLU A 469 16.81 23.53 -2.12
N ILE A 470 17.65 22.72 -2.74
CA ILE A 470 18.35 23.06 -3.99
C ILE A 470 17.34 23.32 -5.11
N GLN A 471 16.28 22.53 -5.22
CA GLN A 471 15.25 22.72 -6.24
C GLN A 471 14.41 23.98 -6.00
N LEU A 472 14.16 24.36 -4.74
CA LEU A 472 13.48 25.61 -4.38
C LEU A 472 14.36 26.83 -4.74
N LEU A 473 15.65 26.80 -4.43
CA LEU A 473 16.63 27.84 -4.79
C LEU A 473 16.72 28.02 -6.30
N ARG A 474 16.72 26.93 -7.08
CA ARG A 474 16.78 26.95 -8.54
C ARG A 474 15.48 27.34 -9.22
N GLY A 475 14.41 27.56 -8.45
CA GLY A 475 13.10 27.91 -8.99
C GLY A 475 12.46 26.79 -9.81
N SER A 476 12.61 25.51 -9.36
CA SER A 476 11.94 24.38 -10.02
C SER A 476 10.46 24.66 -10.24
N PRO A 477 9.92 24.44 -11.46
CA PRO A 477 8.50 24.65 -11.73
C PRO A 477 7.62 23.57 -11.12
N SER A 478 8.16 22.40 -10.77
CA SER A 478 7.43 21.22 -10.34
C SER A 478 7.35 21.07 -8.82
N VAL A 479 8.43 21.42 -8.11
CA VAL A 479 8.56 21.18 -6.66
C VAL A 479 7.61 22.03 -5.82
N PRO A 480 7.36 23.33 -6.10
CA PRO A 480 6.38 24.12 -5.33
C PRO A 480 4.96 23.56 -5.37
N SER A 481 4.61 22.79 -6.41
CA SER A 481 3.29 22.14 -6.50
C SER A 481 3.04 21.08 -5.44
N LEU A 482 4.07 20.58 -4.76
CA LEU A 482 3.96 19.64 -3.64
C LEU A 482 3.43 20.32 -2.36
N PHE A 483 3.62 21.63 -2.23
CA PHE A 483 3.13 22.42 -1.12
C PHE A 483 1.71 22.94 -1.37
N ALA A 484 1.06 23.45 -0.32
CA ALA A 484 -0.26 24.08 -0.43
C ALA A 484 -0.22 25.44 -1.15
N GLY A 485 0.95 26.07 -1.21
CA GLY A 485 1.20 27.30 -1.92
C GLY A 485 2.69 27.58 -2.09
N ASN A 486 3.03 28.46 -3.01
CA ASN A 486 4.39 28.96 -3.20
C ASN A 486 4.49 30.39 -2.64
N PRO A 487 5.26 30.63 -1.56
CA PRO A 487 5.45 31.99 -1.04
C PRO A 487 6.35 32.88 -1.92
N PHE A 488 7.01 32.30 -2.91
CA PHE A 488 7.93 32.99 -3.85
C PHE A 488 7.52 32.74 -5.31
N PRO A 489 6.33 33.24 -5.74
CA PRO A 489 5.81 32.92 -7.08
C PRO A 489 6.57 33.61 -8.21
N ASP A 490 7.08 34.83 -7.99
CA ASP A 490 7.66 35.67 -9.03
C ASP A 490 9.18 35.44 -9.19
N LYS A 491 9.87 35.23 -8.06
CA LYS A 491 11.32 35.01 -8.03
C LYS A 491 11.66 34.00 -6.93
N PRO A 492 12.54 33.03 -7.20
CA PRO A 492 13.03 32.11 -6.18
C PRO A 492 13.64 32.84 -4.99
N PRO A 493 13.56 32.29 -3.77
CA PRO A 493 14.22 32.85 -2.61
C PRO A 493 15.75 32.85 -2.81
N ARG A 494 16.43 33.81 -2.21
CA ARG A 494 17.89 33.87 -2.17
C ARG A 494 18.48 32.75 -1.31
N GLU A 495 17.83 32.50 -0.18
CA GLU A 495 18.24 31.49 0.79
C GLU A 495 17.08 30.56 1.12
N VAL A 496 17.39 29.28 1.34
CA VAL A 496 16.44 28.24 1.80
C VAL A 496 17.05 27.47 2.96
N ARG A 497 16.21 27.15 3.94
CA ARG A 497 16.58 26.29 5.06
C ARG A 497 15.45 25.37 5.44
N ALA A 498 15.77 24.21 6.06
CA ALA A 498 14.82 23.39 6.76
C ALA A 498 15.06 23.51 8.28
N VAL A 499 14.00 23.75 9.02
CA VAL A 499 14.01 23.86 10.46
C VAL A 499 13.24 22.72 11.10
N LEU A 500 13.65 22.33 12.31
CA LEU A 500 13.05 21.25 13.07
C LEU A 500 12.20 21.78 14.20
N TRP A 501 10.99 21.26 14.29
CA TRP A 501 10.06 21.52 15.37
C TRP A 501 9.72 20.23 16.09
N ARG A 502 9.58 20.27 17.42
CA ARG A 502 8.90 19.25 18.21
C ARG A 502 7.42 19.61 18.35
N TYR A 503 6.53 18.64 18.06
CA TYR A 503 5.08 18.76 18.20
C TYR A 503 4.56 17.78 19.23
N TRP A 504 3.41 18.11 19.85
CA TRP A 504 2.62 17.18 20.66
C TRP A 504 1.17 17.63 20.72
N PHE A 505 0.27 16.68 20.90
CA PHE A 505 -1.13 16.94 21.09
C PHE A 505 -1.39 17.73 22.38
N THR A 506 -2.39 18.60 22.34
CA THR A 506 -2.94 19.22 23.54
C THR A 506 -3.94 18.31 24.21
N ASP A 507 -4.32 18.62 25.46
CA ASP A 507 -5.43 17.98 26.13
C ASP A 507 -6.78 18.71 25.86
N LEU A 508 -7.87 18.08 26.27
CA LEU A 508 -9.23 18.62 26.10
C LEU A 508 -9.43 20.00 26.78
N LYS A 509 -8.70 20.27 27.87
CA LYS A 509 -8.82 21.56 28.60
C LYS A 509 -8.18 22.67 27.80
N VAL A 510 -6.96 22.48 27.32
CA VAL A 510 -6.23 23.43 26.47
C VAL A 510 -6.98 23.67 25.18
N LYS A 511 -7.48 22.60 24.53
CA LYS A 511 -8.27 22.74 23.31
C LYS A 511 -9.53 23.61 23.51
N ARG A 512 -10.25 23.42 24.63
CA ARG A 512 -11.45 24.21 24.94
C ARG A 512 -11.13 25.65 25.28
N ALA A 513 -10.03 25.89 26.01
CA ALA A 513 -9.66 27.22 26.47
C ALA A 513 -8.97 28.07 25.39
N GLU A 514 -8.08 27.46 24.59
CA GLU A 514 -7.16 28.17 23.69
C GLU A 514 -7.45 27.87 22.21
N GLY A 515 -8.28 26.88 21.89
CA GLY A 515 -8.54 26.42 20.53
C GLY A 515 -7.37 25.66 19.88
N LEU A 516 -6.39 25.24 20.66
CA LEU A 516 -5.17 24.59 20.18
C LEU A 516 -5.37 23.07 20.11
N TRP A 517 -5.04 22.49 18.96
CA TRP A 517 -4.92 21.05 18.77
C TRP A 517 -3.50 20.56 19.06
N TRP A 518 -2.50 21.44 18.81
CA TRP A 518 -1.08 21.15 18.92
C TRP A 518 -0.38 22.18 19.78
N ARG A 519 0.68 21.74 20.44
CA ARG A 519 1.77 22.59 20.90
C ARG A 519 3.01 22.27 20.11
N ARG A 520 3.89 23.26 19.91
CA ARG A 520 5.17 23.07 19.22
C ARG A 520 6.29 23.84 19.89
N LYS A 521 7.50 23.33 19.75
CA LYS A 521 8.73 23.97 20.21
C LYS A 521 9.75 23.96 19.08
N PHE A 522 10.33 25.12 18.81
CA PHE A 522 11.44 25.23 17.86
C PHE A 522 12.69 24.54 18.40
N LEU A 523 13.40 23.76 17.58
CA LEU A 523 14.60 23.02 17.96
C LEU A 523 15.85 23.55 17.27
N GLY A 524 15.74 24.23 16.13
CA GLY A 524 16.86 24.76 15.37
C GLY A 524 16.84 24.36 13.91
N LEU A 525 17.98 24.50 13.24
CA LEU A 525 18.15 24.06 11.85
C LEU A 525 18.17 22.52 11.78
N TYR A 526 17.44 21.97 10.80
CA TYR A 526 17.54 20.56 10.45
C TYR A 526 18.62 20.31 9.39
N THR A 527 18.64 21.14 8.32
CA THR A 527 19.64 21.14 7.25
C THR A 527 20.51 22.40 7.35
N PRO A 528 21.66 22.47 6.64
CA PRO A 528 22.33 23.74 6.41
C PRO A 528 21.41 24.76 5.73
N THR A 529 21.54 26.03 6.08
CA THR A 529 20.96 27.12 5.28
C THR A 529 21.75 27.22 3.97
N LEU A 530 21.06 27.13 2.84
CA LEU A 530 21.65 27.12 1.51
C LEU A 530 21.37 28.43 0.76
N GLU A 531 22.34 28.91 -0.01
CA GLU A 531 22.24 30.05 -0.91
C GLU A 531 22.72 29.65 -2.31
N LEU A 532 22.07 30.25 -3.34
CA LEU A 532 22.52 30.09 -4.72
C LEU A 532 23.60 31.14 -5.03
N GLU A 533 24.81 30.70 -5.27
CA GLU A 533 25.94 31.55 -5.63
C GLU A 533 25.79 32.13 -7.05
N PRO A 534 26.46 33.24 -7.37
CA PRO A 534 26.38 33.87 -8.70
C PRO A 534 26.86 32.97 -9.87
N ASP A 535 27.70 31.98 -9.58
CA ASP A 535 28.19 30.98 -10.56
C ASP A 535 27.22 29.81 -10.76
N GLY A 536 26.08 29.79 -10.05
CA GLY A 536 25.07 28.73 -10.10
C GLY A 536 25.39 27.53 -9.19
N SER A 537 26.50 27.58 -8.44
CA SER A 537 26.76 26.62 -7.37
C SER A 537 25.86 26.90 -6.13
N VAL A 538 25.74 25.92 -5.22
CA VAL A 538 24.99 26.09 -3.99
C VAL A 538 25.97 26.07 -2.83
N GLY A 539 26.02 27.18 -2.10
CA GLY A 539 26.81 27.36 -0.88
C GLY A 539 26.01 27.13 0.39
N ALA A 540 26.69 26.77 1.48
CA ALA A 540 26.11 26.70 2.82
C ALA A 540 26.46 27.97 3.61
N VAL A 541 25.44 28.74 4.01
CA VAL A 541 25.59 29.98 4.78
C VAL A 541 25.69 29.69 6.28
N GLU A 542 24.88 28.76 6.77
CA GLU A 542 24.82 28.38 8.18
C GLU A 542 24.66 26.86 8.32
N MET A 543 25.39 26.28 9.26
CA MET A 543 25.33 24.84 9.54
C MET A 543 24.46 24.53 10.76
N PRO A 544 23.72 23.41 10.77
CA PRO A 544 23.02 22.97 11.96
C PRO A 544 23.99 22.81 13.13
N SER A 545 23.59 23.26 14.32
CA SER A 545 24.38 22.98 15.52
C SER A 545 24.49 21.46 15.72
N THR A 546 25.64 21.00 16.22
CA THR A 546 25.96 19.59 16.47
C THR A 546 25.11 18.94 17.57
N GLN A 547 24.09 19.59 18.08
CA GLN A 547 23.11 18.95 18.95
C GLN A 547 22.39 17.90 18.14
N SER A 548 22.75 16.64 18.43
CA SER A 548 22.07 15.47 17.92
C SER A 548 20.56 15.65 18.10
N ILE A 549 19.80 15.39 17.02
CA ILE A 549 18.36 15.21 17.14
C ILE A 549 18.15 14.24 18.30
N PRO A 550 17.33 14.58 19.31
CA PRO A 550 17.06 13.64 20.39
C PRO A 550 16.53 12.34 19.78
N PRO A 551 16.95 11.17 20.26
CA PRO A 551 16.45 9.91 19.72
C PRO A 551 14.91 9.92 19.74
N PRO A 552 14.28 9.41 18.67
CA PRO A 552 12.82 9.39 18.51
C PRO A 552 12.08 8.64 19.60
#